data_923ce92c4c5bfcce3ff381f742553aea
#
_entry.id   923ce92c4c5bfcce3ff381f742553aea
#
_cell.length_a   1.000
_cell.length_b   1.000
_cell.length_c   1.000
_cell.angle_alpha   90.00
_cell.angle_beta   90.00
_cell.angle_gamma   90.00
#
_symmetry.space_group_name_H-M   'P 1'
#
loop_
_entity.id
_entity.type
_entity.pdbx_description
1 polymer ?
#
loop_
_entity_poly.entity_id
_entity_poly.type
_entity_poly.pdbx_seq_one_letter_code
_entity_poly.pdbx_strand_id
1 'polypeptide(L)'
;MAPLVDDSLSEETRTDLENFVTDWMETHDVPGAGVAIVDGDETVYSAGFGAKDLESNAAVTPETLFGIGSATKSFTAVAIMQLVEQGGLAVNNLVADHVDRYEGTDITISDLLTHSSGMPSDGSAVALISRLVGLDPVEVPMSSSDDFARHLRESSSERLTDRDQFFYYNSGYTVLGEVIEAITGQSYEAYIEESILSPLGMERSTFDRQTFEDDGDRMTPYYKEDGNTTKGEFPFDEIIYAPGGLLSSVDELTSYLRFHMNGGTVDGRAILDSSLVAEMHEPVSTRRVSLSGTPQEYGYGWMVSEFLDDTLVGHGGSITVSTAYVGFLEDAGVGVAVACQSQPAAHPMVLGPALLAITQGADPVAAVPHFALTEKNDLVSGDYSSYRGLMDATVENTGGSLQLTLSTRIGEQTVPLVPETTHPEDLRYYTVDGLGDRVPAEFRETDDGLELLYERWRLHAK
;
A
#
# COMPACT_ATOMS: atom_id res chain seq x y z
N MET A 1 -5.91 17.75 22.26
CA MET A 1 -4.56 17.83 22.84
C MET A 1 -3.68 18.42 21.76
N ALA A 2 -2.80 19.37 22.04
CA ALA A 2 -1.87 19.84 21.05
C ALA A 2 -0.92 18.70 20.66
N PRO A 3 -0.44 18.60 19.42
CA PRO A 3 0.54 17.59 19.02
C PRO A 3 1.75 17.67 19.94
N LEU A 4 2.31 16.51 20.28
CA LEU A 4 3.65 16.44 20.86
C LEU A 4 4.62 16.84 19.75
N VAL A 5 5.16 18.03 19.86
CA VAL A 5 5.99 18.63 18.81
C VAL A 5 7.37 18.80 19.37
N ASP A 6 8.33 18.11 18.82
CA ASP A 6 9.73 18.55 18.86
C ASP A 6 9.93 19.61 17.74
N ASP A 7 10.74 20.63 18.00
CA ASP A 7 10.93 21.82 17.15
C ASP A 7 11.79 21.54 15.88
N SER A 8 11.95 20.28 15.47
CA SER A 8 12.88 19.88 14.40
C SER A 8 12.34 20.14 12.98
N LEU A 9 11.03 20.06 12.74
CA LEU A 9 10.42 20.48 11.47
C LEU A 9 10.13 21.97 11.46
N SER A 10 10.44 22.64 10.33
CA SER A 10 10.07 24.04 10.17
C SER A 10 8.53 24.21 10.23
N GLU A 11 8.07 25.39 10.69
CA GLU A 11 6.63 25.72 10.72
C GLU A 11 6.01 25.65 9.31
N GLU A 12 6.76 26.00 8.27
CA GLU A 12 6.36 25.91 6.87
C GLU A 12 6.14 24.45 6.47
N THR A 13 7.14 23.57 6.66
CA THR A 13 7.05 22.15 6.34
C THR A 13 5.88 21.48 7.06
N ARG A 14 5.70 21.81 8.35
CA ARG A 14 4.55 21.29 9.12
C ARG A 14 3.22 21.72 8.54
N THR A 15 3.08 22.99 8.19
CA THR A 15 1.86 23.53 7.60
C THR A 15 1.56 22.85 6.27
N ASP A 16 2.57 22.60 5.44
CA ASP A 16 2.43 21.94 4.14
C ASP A 16 2.00 20.47 4.33
N LEU A 17 2.58 19.75 5.30
CA LEU A 17 2.18 18.39 5.67
C LEU A 17 0.70 18.34 6.11
N GLU A 18 0.31 19.22 7.04
CA GLU A 18 -1.06 19.26 7.59
C GLU A 18 -2.10 19.61 6.52
N ASN A 19 -1.79 20.56 5.66
CA ASN A 19 -2.65 20.93 4.53
C ASN A 19 -2.78 19.75 3.56
N PHE A 20 -1.67 19.13 3.17
CA PHE A 20 -1.69 18.02 2.21
C PHE A 20 -2.50 16.82 2.72
N VAL A 21 -2.33 16.47 4.01
CA VAL A 21 -3.13 15.40 4.65
C VAL A 21 -4.61 15.75 4.68
N THR A 22 -4.94 17.00 5.05
CA THR A 22 -6.33 17.47 5.16
C THR A 22 -7.02 17.46 3.79
N ASP A 23 -6.37 18.00 2.76
CA ASP A 23 -6.88 18.03 1.38
C ASP A 23 -7.06 16.61 0.83
N TRP A 24 -6.12 15.71 1.10
CA TRP A 24 -6.25 14.29 0.73
C TRP A 24 -7.43 13.62 1.43
N MET A 25 -7.62 13.85 2.74
CA MET A 25 -8.75 13.29 3.50
C MET A 25 -10.09 13.81 2.99
N GLU A 26 -10.20 15.10 2.70
CA GLU A 26 -11.41 15.72 2.16
C GLU A 26 -11.74 15.17 0.77
N THR A 27 -10.73 15.06 -0.11
CA THR A 27 -10.90 14.56 -1.49
C THR A 27 -11.36 13.11 -1.53
N HIS A 28 -10.94 12.29 -0.55
CA HIS A 28 -11.19 10.85 -0.55
C HIS A 28 -12.17 10.38 0.53
N ASP A 29 -12.89 11.31 1.19
CA ASP A 29 -13.86 11.03 2.25
C ASP A 29 -13.27 10.14 3.37
N VAL A 30 -12.09 10.46 3.85
CA VAL A 30 -11.44 9.74 4.95
C VAL A 30 -11.89 10.34 6.28
N PRO A 31 -12.57 9.57 7.16
CA PRO A 31 -13.09 10.13 8.43
C PRO A 31 -12.01 10.52 9.42
N GLY A 32 -10.94 9.74 9.48
CA GLY A 32 -9.83 9.98 10.39
C GLY A 32 -8.56 9.28 9.98
N ALA A 33 -7.42 9.92 10.23
CA ALA A 33 -6.09 9.40 9.93
C ALA A 33 -5.09 9.78 11.01
N GLY A 34 -4.09 8.93 11.22
CA GLY A 34 -2.87 9.21 11.98
C GLY A 34 -1.70 9.34 11.03
N VAL A 35 -0.76 10.23 11.34
CA VAL A 35 0.49 10.43 10.60
C VAL A 35 1.63 10.61 11.59
N ALA A 36 2.76 9.91 11.35
CA ALA A 36 3.99 10.14 12.08
C ALA A 36 5.18 10.17 11.11
N ILE A 37 6.18 10.99 11.41
CA ILE A 37 7.42 11.13 10.66
C ILE A 37 8.60 10.98 11.61
N VAL A 38 9.58 10.20 11.18
CA VAL A 38 10.84 9.94 11.88
C VAL A 38 11.96 10.50 11.04
N ASP A 39 12.93 11.17 11.67
CA ASP A 39 14.18 11.62 11.06
C ASP A 39 15.34 11.12 11.93
N GLY A 40 16.15 10.21 11.38
CA GLY A 40 17.14 9.46 12.16
C GLY A 40 16.53 8.72 13.32
N ASP A 41 16.93 9.05 14.55
CA ASP A 41 16.45 8.41 15.79
C ASP A 41 15.25 9.13 16.44
N GLU A 42 14.76 10.23 15.86
CA GLU A 42 13.77 11.09 16.49
C GLU A 42 12.43 11.05 15.75
N THR A 43 11.33 11.03 16.51
CA THR A 43 9.99 11.29 15.98
C THR A 43 9.79 12.79 15.87
N VAL A 44 9.93 13.34 14.65
CA VAL A 44 9.90 14.78 14.40
C VAL A 44 8.49 15.34 14.19
N TYR A 45 7.53 14.45 13.91
CA TYR A 45 6.11 14.79 13.78
C TYR A 45 5.23 13.60 14.12
N SER A 46 4.13 13.85 14.86
CA SER A 46 3.11 12.85 15.12
C SER A 46 1.77 13.55 15.39
N ALA A 47 0.75 13.25 14.57
CA ALA A 47 -0.56 13.89 14.68
C ALA A 47 -1.71 12.98 14.27
N GLY A 48 -2.88 13.24 14.87
CA GLY A 48 -4.16 12.67 14.46
C GLY A 48 -5.04 13.71 13.78
N PHE A 49 -5.72 13.29 12.71
CA PHE A 49 -6.61 14.10 11.90
C PHE A 49 -8.04 13.52 11.91
N GLY A 50 -9.05 14.37 11.95
CA GLY A 50 -10.44 13.96 11.87
C GLY A 50 -10.93 13.16 13.08
N ALA A 51 -11.89 12.27 12.87
CA ALA A 51 -12.59 11.53 13.91
C ALA A 51 -12.37 10.03 13.79
N LYS A 52 -11.96 9.36 14.89
CA LYS A 52 -11.86 7.90 15.01
C LYS A 52 -13.22 7.21 15.16
N ASP A 53 -14.25 7.98 15.49
CA ASP A 53 -15.63 7.52 15.58
C ASP A 53 -16.57 8.64 15.13
N LEU A 54 -17.33 8.40 14.06
CA LEU A 54 -18.23 9.39 13.45
C LEU A 54 -19.48 9.68 14.28
N GLU A 55 -19.92 8.74 15.12
CA GLU A 55 -21.12 8.91 15.94
C GLU A 55 -20.85 9.84 17.13
N SER A 56 -19.75 9.60 17.84
CA SER A 56 -19.32 10.40 18.99
C SER A 56 -18.48 11.62 18.62
N ASN A 57 -18.01 11.70 17.38
CA ASN A 57 -17.03 12.69 16.91
C ASN A 57 -15.73 12.70 17.77
N ALA A 58 -15.33 11.52 18.24
CA ALA A 58 -14.09 11.38 19.01
C ALA A 58 -12.88 11.56 18.09
N ALA A 59 -11.96 12.45 18.45
CA ALA A 59 -10.81 12.78 17.63
C ALA A 59 -9.81 11.61 17.53
N VAL A 60 -9.17 11.46 16.37
CA VAL A 60 -7.97 10.62 16.21
C VAL A 60 -6.82 11.23 16.99
N THR A 61 -6.02 10.40 17.61
CA THR A 61 -4.72 10.78 18.20
C THR A 61 -3.60 9.99 17.56
N PRO A 62 -2.32 10.35 17.74
CA PRO A 62 -1.20 9.54 17.28
C PRO A 62 -1.21 8.11 17.82
N GLU A 63 -1.79 7.92 19.00
CA GLU A 63 -1.90 6.65 19.71
C GLU A 63 -3.12 5.81 19.29
N THR A 64 -4.01 6.34 18.43
CA THR A 64 -5.19 5.61 17.98
C THR A 64 -4.79 4.34 17.25
N LEU A 65 -5.32 3.18 17.68
CA LEU A 65 -5.07 1.89 17.06
C LEU A 65 -5.83 1.75 15.74
N PHE A 66 -5.11 1.40 14.68
CA PHE A 66 -5.60 1.10 13.34
C PHE A 66 -5.14 -0.28 12.89
N GLY A 67 -5.91 -0.96 12.05
CA GLY A 67 -5.42 -2.11 11.33
C GLY A 67 -4.42 -1.69 10.25
N ILE A 68 -3.20 -2.22 10.31
CA ILE A 68 -2.17 -1.86 9.33
C ILE A 68 -2.16 -2.74 8.08
N GLY A 69 -3.07 -3.72 8.02
CA GLY A 69 -3.20 -4.60 6.86
C GLY A 69 -1.87 -5.23 6.45
N SER A 70 -1.63 -5.31 5.15
CA SER A 70 -0.46 -5.98 4.59
C SER A 70 0.90 -5.41 5.01
N ALA A 71 0.98 -4.24 5.66
CA ALA A 71 2.22 -3.80 6.30
C ALA A 71 2.69 -4.80 7.38
N THR A 72 1.79 -5.62 7.94
CA THR A 72 2.10 -6.75 8.82
C THR A 72 3.10 -7.73 8.22
N LYS A 73 3.14 -7.86 6.88
CA LYS A 73 4.07 -8.78 6.19
C LYS A 73 5.53 -8.50 6.50
N SER A 74 5.89 -7.24 6.71
CA SER A 74 7.25 -6.89 7.08
C SER A 74 7.60 -7.43 8.48
N PHE A 75 6.66 -7.43 9.43
CA PHE A 75 6.83 -8.04 10.76
C PHE A 75 6.99 -9.56 10.65
N THR A 76 6.19 -10.22 9.81
CA THR A 76 6.35 -11.65 9.52
C THR A 76 7.74 -11.94 8.95
N ALA A 77 8.24 -11.10 8.05
CA ALA A 77 9.56 -11.24 7.48
C ALA A 77 10.67 -11.04 8.54
N VAL A 78 10.54 -10.05 9.45
CA VAL A 78 11.45 -9.89 10.61
C VAL A 78 11.48 -11.18 11.45
N ALA A 79 10.32 -11.77 11.76
CA ALA A 79 10.24 -13.02 12.50
C ALA A 79 10.99 -14.18 11.80
N ILE A 80 10.79 -14.33 10.49
CA ILE A 80 11.54 -15.33 9.70
C ILE A 80 13.05 -15.05 9.76
N MET A 81 13.47 -13.79 9.62
CA MET A 81 14.89 -13.44 9.65
C MET A 81 15.51 -13.62 11.06
N GLN A 82 14.75 -13.43 12.14
CA GLN A 82 15.19 -13.81 13.49
C GLN A 82 15.42 -15.33 13.61
N LEU A 83 14.57 -16.16 13.00
CA LEU A 83 14.78 -17.61 12.96
C LEU A 83 15.99 -18.00 12.10
N VAL A 84 16.27 -17.24 11.04
CA VAL A 84 17.52 -17.40 10.25
C VAL A 84 18.74 -17.07 11.09
N GLU A 85 18.74 -15.94 11.81
CA GLU A 85 19.82 -15.53 12.73
C GLU A 85 20.11 -16.59 13.79
N GLN A 86 19.06 -17.19 14.34
CA GLN A 86 19.16 -18.26 15.36
C GLN A 86 19.60 -19.62 14.77
N GLY A 87 19.71 -19.72 13.44
CA GLY A 87 20.05 -20.98 12.75
C GLY A 87 18.92 -22.01 12.74
N GLY A 88 17.68 -21.58 13.00
CA GLY A 88 16.49 -22.43 12.97
C GLY A 88 16.00 -22.76 11.56
N LEU A 89 16.30 -21.87 10.58
CA LEU A 89 16.01 -22.08 9.17
C LEU A 89 16.95 -21.26 8.29
N ALA A 90 16.88 -21.48 6.96
CA ALA A 90 17.49 -20.63 5.97
C ALA A 90 16.42 -20.24 4.93
N VAL A 91 16.50 -19.05 4.33
CA VAL A 91 15.49 -18.57 3.38
C VAL A 91 15.34 -19.45 2.14
N ASN A 92 16.35 -20.24 1.79
CA ASN A 92 16.31 -21.22 0.71
C ASN A 92 15.86 -22.61 1.13
N ASN A 93 15.48 -22.83 2.41
CA ASN A 93 14.86 -24.09 2.81
C ASN A 93 13.50 -24.25 2.13
N LEU A 94 13.11 -25.49 1.89
CA LEU A 94 11.79 -25.80 1.35
C LEU A 94 10.74 -25.56 2.43
N VAL A 95 9.62 -24.97 2.05
CA VAL A 95 8.44 -24.84 2.93
C VAL A 95 7.98 -26.23 3.39
N ALA A 96 8.10 -27.24 2.53
CA ALA A 96 7.78 -28.62 2.82
C ALA A 96 8.58 -29.25 4.00
N ASP A 97 9.74 -28.68 4.35
CA ASP A 97 10.52 -29.15 5.49
C ASP A 97 9.85 -28.79 6.84
N HIS A 98 8.90 -27.87 6.83
CA HIS A 98 8.22 -27.36 8.02
C HIS A 98 6.70 -27.52 7.99
N VAL A 99 6.09 -27.55 6.78
CA VAL A 99 4.64 -27.60 6.59
C VAL A 99 4.27 -28.73 5.63
N ASP A 100 3.76 -29.84 6.16
CA ASP A 100 3.51 -31.10 5.45
C ASP A 100 2.65 -30.95 4.18
N ARG A 101 1.69 -29.97 4.14
CA ARG A 101 0.84 -29.76 2.98
C ARG A 101 1.58 -29.25 1.73
N TYR A 102 2.82 -28.83 1.88
CA TYR A 102 3.72 -28.45 0.79
C TYR A 102 4.66 -29.59 0.36
N GLU A 103 4.47 -30.81 0.92
CA GLU A 103 5.26 -31.97 0.53
C GLU A 103 5.18 -32.22 -0.99
N GLY A 104 6.35 -32.41 -1.59
CA GLY A 104 6.48 -32.61 -3.04
C GLY A 104 6.49 -31.32 -3.87
N THR A 105 6.42 -30.15 -3.25
CA THR A 105 6.70 -28.87 -3.92
C THR A 105 8.19 -28.48 -3.74
N ASP A 106 8.65 -27.56 -4.61
CA ASP A 106 9.98 -26.99 -4.54
C ASP A 106 9.95 -25.51 -4.12
N ILE A 107 8.84 -25.09 -3.47
CA ILE A 107 8.65 -23.72 -2.96
C ILE A 107 9.55 -23.50 -1.74
N THR A 108 10.33 -22.43 -1.79
CA THR A 108 11.21 -22.02 -0.68
C THR A 108 10.57 -20.96 0.20
N ILE A 109 11.14 -20.72 1.38
CA ILE A 109 10.76 -19.61 2.26
C ILE A 109 10.91 -18.26 1.54
N SER A 110 12.03 -18.08 0.81
CA SER A 110 12.26 -16.88 -0.01
C SER A 110 11.19 -16.68 -1.08
N ASP A 111 10.73 -17.74 -1.74
CA ASP A 111 9.66 -17.67 -2.75
C ASP A 111 8.35 -17.12 -2.14
N LEU A 112 8.03 -17.45 -0.89
CA LEU A 112 6.85 -16.93 -0.20
C LEU A 112 7.06 -15.49 0.28
N LEU A 113 8.24 -15.16 0.83
CA LEU A 113 8.59 -13.82 1.29
C LEU A 113 8.52 -12.79 0.16
N THR A 114 8.86 -13.20 -1.06
CA THR A 114 9.02 -12.32 -2.23
C THR A 114 7.90 -12.43 -3.27
N HIS A 115 6.85 -13.21 -2.98
CA HIS A 115 5.74 -13.45 -3.90
C HIS A 115 6.15 -14.05 -5.25
N SER A 116 7.23 -14.84 -5.28
CA SER A 116 7.79 -15.49 -6.49
C SER A 116 7.56 -17.00 -6.53
N SER A 117 6.69 -17.53 -5.67
CA SER A 117 6.37 -18.96 -5.59
C SER A 117 5.66 -19.53 -6.84
N GLY A 118 5.19 -18.67 -7.75
CA GLY A 118 4.34 -19.05 -8.88
C GLY A 118 2.89 -19.35 -8.50
N MET A 119 2.53 -19.21 -7.21
CA MET A 119 1.14 -19.35 -6.75
C MET A 119 0.38 -18.06 -7.04
N PRO A 120 -0.69 -18.09 -7.86
CA PRO A 120 -1.56 -16.94 -8.04
C PRO A 120 -2.37 -16.70 -6.75
N SER A 121 -2.96 -15.51 -6.63
CA SER A 121 -3.89 -15.23 -5.52
C SER A 121 -5.07 -16.23 -5.56
N ASP A 122 -5.28 -16.91 -4.45
CA ASP A 122 -6.35 -17.90 -4.28
C ASP A 122 -7.66 -17.30 -3.74
N GLY A 123 -7.68 -15.98 -3.50
CA GLY A 123 -8.84 -15.25 -3.01
C GLY A 123 -9.18 -15.45 -1.53
N SER A 124 -8.44 -16.27 -0.78
CA SER A 124 -8.72 -16.60 0.63
C SER A 124 -8.88 -15.35 1.50
N ALA A 125 -7.92 -14.43 1.44
CA ALA A 125 -7.96 -13.21 2.25
C ALA A 125 -9.17 -12.34 1.91
N VAL A 126 -9.52 -12.20 0.61
CA VAL A 126 -10.68 -11.43 0.18
C VAL A 126 -11.97 -12.05 0.69
N ALA A 127 -12.11 -13.38 0.57
CA ALA A 127 -13.29 -14.11 1.04
C ALA A 127 -13.50 -14.00 2.55
N LEU A 128 -12.41 -14.14 3.34
CA LEU A 128 -12.44 -14.02 4.79
C LEU A 128 -12.76 -12.59 5.24
N ILE A 129 -12.03 -11.60 4.72
CA ILE A 129 -12.21 -10.20 5.09
C ILE A 129 -13.64 -9.75 4.75
N SER A 130 -14.11 -10.01 3.52
CA SER A 130 -15.47 -9.63 3.11
C SER A 130 -16.54 -10.19 4.07
N ARG A 131 -16.43 -11.45 4.43
CA ARG A 131 -17.38 -12.09 5.37
C ARG A 131 -17.28 -11.49 6.78
N LEU A 132 -16.07 -11.27 7.28
CA LEU A 132 -15.84 -10.81 8.66
C LEU A 132 -16.22 -9.34 8.86
N VAL A 133 -16.09 -8.50 7.84
CA VAL A 133 -16.52 -7.09 7.89
C VAL A 133 -18.02 -6.90 7.63
N GLY A 134 -18.74 -7.96 7.23
CA GLY A 134 -20.18 -7.92 6.98
C GLY A 134 -20.58 -7.60 5.55
N LEU A 135 -19.66 -7.66 4.58
CA LEU A 135 -19.96 -7.56 3.15
C LEU A 135 -20.57 -8.88 2.62
N ASP A 136 -21.21 -8.82 1.44
CA ASP A 136 -21.74 -10.00 0.78
C ASP A 136 -20.64 -11.08 0.62
N PRO A 137 -20.87 -12.31 1.11
CA PRO A 137 -19.85 -13.32 1.15
C PRO A 137 -19.46 -13.77 -0.27
N VAL A 138 -18.17 -13.78 -0.53
CA VAL A 138 -17.64 -14.52 -1.68
C VAL A 138 -17.90 -16.00 -1.45
N GLU A 139 -18.44 -16.72 -2.45
CA GLU A 139 -18.80 -18.16 -2.35
C GLU A 139 -17.55 -19.07 -2.27
N VAL A 140 -16.65 -18.79 -1.34
CA VAL A 140 -15.53 -19.66 -1.01
C VAL A 140 -15.74 -20.19 0.41
N PRO A 141 -15.91 -21.52 0.59
CA PRO A 141 -16.07 -22.09 1.91
C PRO A 141 -14.75 -21.98 2.69
N MET A 142 -14.71 -21.04 3.62
CA MET A 142 -13.55 -20.73 4.45
C MET A 142 -14.02 -20.46 5.88
N SER A 143 -14.34 -21.55 6.61
CA SER A 143 -14.90 -21.44 7.97
C SER A 143 -13.95 -21.97 9.05
N SER A 144 -12.82 -22.53 8.67
CA SER A 144 -11.85 -23.14 9.57
C SER A 144 -10.47 -23.25 8.92
N SER A 145 -9.44 -23.50 9.73
CA SER A 145 -8.09 -23.82 9.26
C SER A 145 -8.07 -25.07 8.36
N ASP A 146 -8.96 -26.03 8.58
CA ASP A 146 -9.11 -27.21 7.71
C ASP A 146 -9.67 -26.85 6.32
N ASP A 147 -10.63 -25.92 6.26
CA ASP A 147 -11.13 -25.41 4.98
C ASP A 147 -10.04 -24.64 4.23
N PHE A 148 -9.29 -23.79 4.94
CA PHE A 148 -8.14 -23.09 4.39
C PHE A 148 -7.09 -24.09 3.84
N ALA A 149 -6.71 -25.09 4.62
CA ALA A 149 -5.75 -26.10 4.20
C ALA A 149 -6.22 -26.91 2.98
N ARG A 150 -7.53 -27.16 2.87
CA ARG A 150 -8.13 -27.80 1.70
C ARG A 150 -8.08 -26.88 0.47
N HIS A 151 -8.46 -25.62 0.65
CA HIS A 151 -8.45 -24.61 -0.40
C HIS A 151 -7.05 -24.41 -0.96
N LEU A 152 -6.02 -24.32 -0.10
CA LEU A 152 -4.62 -24.23 -0.51
C LEU A 152 -4.16 -25.44 -1.34
N ARG A 153 -4.56 -26.67 -0.94
CA ARG A 153 -4.21 -27.87 -1.73
C ARG A 153 -4.87 -27.86 -3.11
N GLU A 154 -6.12 -27.42 -3.19
CA GLU A 154 -6.85 -27.36 -4.45
C GLU A 154 -6.30 -26.27 -5.37
N SER A 155 -5.99 -25.07 -4.82
CA SER A 155 -5.40 -23.95 -5.57
C SER A 155 -3.98 -24.22 -6.03
N SER A 156 -3.26 -25.15 -5.42
CA SER A 156 -1.89 -25.50 -5.85
C SER A 156 -1.80 -26.02 -7.28
N SER A 157 -2.91 -26.52 -7.84
CA SER A 157 -3.00 -26.92 -9.26
C SER A 157 -2.91 -25.74 -10.23
N GLU A 158 -3.16 -24.51 -9.75
CA GLU A 158 -3.07 -23.29 -10.54
C GLU A 158 -1.65 -22.69 -10.55
N ARG A 159 -0.71 -23.31 -9.81
CA ARG A 159 0.66 -22.87 -9.72
C ARG A 159 1.33 -22.84 -11.09
N LEU A 160 1.93 -21.69 -11.42
CA LEU A 160 2.82 -21.57 -12.55
C LEU A 160 4.24 -22.00 -12.15
N THR A 161 4.88 -22.80 -12.99
CA THR A 161 6.24 -23.28 -12.72
C THR A 161 7.32 -22.29 -13.15
N ASP A 162 6.94 -21.22 -13.86
CA ASP A 162 7.81 -20.11 -14.20
C ASP A 162 7.90 -19.16 -12.99
N ARG A 163 9.06 -19.14 -12.36
CA ARG A 163 9.30 -18.39 -11.11
C ARG A 163 9.70 -16.92 -11.35
N ASP A 164 9.82 -16.50 -12.59
CA ASP A 164 10.17 -15.11 -12.90
C ASP A 164 8.97 -14.16 -12.77
N GLN A 165 7.79 -14.68 -12.41
CA GLN A 165 6.57 -13.90 -12.33
C GLN A 165 6.17 -13.61 -10.88
N PHE A 166 6.00 -12.32 -10.57
CA PHE A 166 5.48 -11.85 -9.31
C PHE A 166 3.95 -12.06 -9.21
N PHE A 167 3.52 -12.83 -8.22
CA PHE A 167 2.11 -12.96 -7.85
C PHE A 167 1.93 -12.64 -6.37
N TYR A 168 1.30 -11.52 -6.06
CA TYR A 168 1.01 -11.15 -4.67
C TYR A 168 0.12 -12.21 -4.01
N TYR A 169 0.67 -12.97 -3.07
CA TYR A 169 0.07 -14.19 -2.53
C TYR A 169 -0.05 -14.11 -1.00
N ASN A 170 -1.25 -13.72 -0.51
CA ASN A 170 -1.52 -13.57 0.93
C ASN A 170 -1.39 -14.90 1.68
N SER A 171 -1.93 -15.99 1.14
CA SER A 171 -1.87 -17.31 1.75
C SER A 171 -0.44 -17.82 1.95
N GLY A 172 0.52 -17.33 1.13
CA GLY A 172 1.94 -17.59 1.34
C GLY A 172 2.44 -17.05 2.68
N TYR A 173 1.98 -15.88 3.09
CA TYR A 173 2.32 -15.30 4.40
C TYR A 173 1.61 -16.01 5.55
N THR A 174 0.36 -16.48 5.36
CA THR A 174 -0.27 -17.37 6.35
C THR A 174 0.60 -18.61 6.59
N VAL A 175 1.13 -19.20 5.52
CA VAL A 175 2.04 -20.36 5.61
C VAL A 175 3.37 -20.00 6.28
N LEU A 176 3.92 -18.79 6.05
CA LEU A 176 5.10 -18.33 6.81
C LEU A 176 4.79 -18.22 8.31
N GLY A 177 3.58 -17.80 8.70
CA GLY A 177 3.11 -17.87 10.09
C GLY A 177 3.16 -19.29 10.65
N GLU A 178 2.65 -20.26 9.90
CA GLU A 178 2.72 -21.68 10.30
C GLU A 178 4.15 -22.22 10.39
N VAL A 179 5.06 -21.76 9.54
CA VAL A 179 6.50 -22.07 9.64
C VAL A 179 7.08 -21.55 10.95
N ILE A 180 6.74 -20.31 11.33
CA ILE A 180 7.15 -19.73 12.63
C ILE A 180 6.64 -20.60 13.77
N GLU A 181 5.35 -20.97 13.77
CA GLU A 181 4.76 -21.84 14.80
C GLU A 181 5.41 -23.22 14.85
N ALA A 182 5.68 -23.83 13.71
CA ALA A 182 6.30 -25.16 13.64
C ALA A 182 7.71 -25.18 14.22
N ILE A 183 8.49 -24.11 14.05
CA ILE A 183 9.86 -24.01 14.55
C ILE A 183 9.89 -23.63 16.02
N THR A 184 9.05 -22.68 16.43
CA THR A 184 9.11 -22.09 17.77
C THR A 184 8.27 -22.85 18.81
N GLY A 185 7.21 -23.52 18.36
CA GLY A 185 6.19 -24.12 19.23
C GLY A 185 5.28 -23.09 19.91
N GLN A 186 5.35 -21.83 19.52
CA GLN A 186 4.48 -20.73 19.96
C GLN A 186 3.46 -20.42 18.88
N SER A 187 2.32 -19.81 19.22
CA SER A 187 1.43 -19.25 18.22
C SER A 187 2.10 -18.06 17.52
N TYR A 188 1.69 -17.76 16.28
CA TYR A 188 2.26 -16.67 15.48
C TYR A 188 2.21 -15.32 16.22
N GLU A 189 1.03 -14.95 16.72
CA GLU A 189 0.82 -13.69 17.44
C GLU A 189 1.67 -13.60 18.70
N ALA A 190 1.78 -14.69 19.49
CA ALA A 190 2.59 -14.70 20.69
C ALA A 190 4.09 -14.50 20.36
N TYR A 191 4.59 -15.10 19.28
CA TYR A 191 5.96 -14.90 18.84
C TYR A 191 6.21 -13.45 18.42
N ILE A 192 5.33 -12.87 17.61
CA ILE A 192 5.46 -11.46 17.18
C ILE A 192 5.43 -10.50 18.37
N GLU A 193 4.48 -10.69 19.29
CA GLU A 193 4.37 -9.87 20.51
C GLU A 193 5.62 -9.94 21.38
N GLU A 194 6.12 -11.15 21.66
CA GLU A 194 7.28 -11.36 22.55
C GLU A 194 8.60 -10.95 21.89
N SER A 195 8.79 -11.31 20.60
CA SER A 195 10.10 -11.22 19.94
C SER A 195 10.29 -9.92 19.14
N ILE A 196 9.22 -9.20 18.82
CA ILE A 196 9.29 -7.99 17.99
C ILE A 196 8.60 -6.81 18.68
N LEU A 197 7.29 -6.89 19.00
CA LEU A 197 6.54 -5.74 19.49
C LEU A 197 7.05 -5.26 20.85
N SER A 198 7.15 -6.15 21.83
CA SER A 198 7.63 -5.80 23.16
C SER A 198 9.10 -5.30 23.18
N PRO A 199 10.05 -5.92 22.46
CA PRO A 199 11.39 -5.36 22.29
C PRO A 199 11.46 -3.97 21.67
N LEU A 200 10.50 -3.61 20.81
CA LEU A 200 10.37 -2.30 20.17
C LEU A 200 9.59 -1.29 21.03
N GLY A 201 9.04 -1.71 22.17
CA GLY A 201 8.18 -0.85 23.00
C GLY A 201 6.78 -0.61 22.41
N MET A 202 6.33 -1.46 21.47
CA MET A 202 5.01 -1.39 20.83
C MET A 202 3.96 -2.13 21.68
N GLU A 203 3.75 -1.66 22.89
CA GLU A 203 2.98 -2.37 23.94
C GLU A 203 1.45 -2.41 23.68
N ARG A 204 0.93 -1.55 22.83
CA ARG A 204 -0.50 -1.50 22.47
C ARG A 204 -0.80 -2.19 21.13
N SER A 205 0.22 -2.43 20.33
CA SER A 205 0.09 -3.19 19.08
C SER A 205 -0.31 -4.62 19.37
N THR A 206 -1.32 -5.15 18.65
CA THR A 206 -1.91 -6.44 19.01
C THR A 206 -2.61 -7.13 17.85
N PHE A 207 -2.81 -8.45 17.97
CA PHE A 207 -3.71 -9.25 17.14
C PHE A 207 -4.98 -9.64 17.88
N ASP A 208 -5.07 -9.34 19.21
CA ASP A 208 -6.13 -9.81 20.07
C ASP A 208 -7.38 -8.91 20.00
N ARG A 209 -8.53 -9.55 19.71
CA ARG A 209 -9.83 -8.87 19.64
C ARG A 209 -10.20 -8.15 20.93
N GLN A 210 -10.02 -8.81 22.08
CA GLN A 210 -10.46 -8.26 23.35
C GLN A 210 -9.62 -7.04 23.73
N THR A 211 -8.32 -7.12 23.54
CA THR A 211 -7.39 -6.00 23.78
C THR A 211 -7.78 -4.80 22.92
N PHE A 212 -8.07 -5.00 21.62
CA PHE A 212 -8.54 -3.92 20.75
C PHE A 212 -9.89 -3.36 21.16
N GLU A 213 -10.87 -4.22 21.50
CA GLU A 213 -12.22 -3.77 21.87
C GLU A 213 -12.25 -3.02 23.21
N ASP A 214 -11.36 -3.36 24.13
CA ASP A 214 -11.23 -2.70 25.44
C ASP A 214 -10.39 -1.42 25.40
N ASP A 215 -9.64 -1.19 24.31
CA ASP A 215 -8.83 0.03 24.16
C ASP A 215 -9.73 1.25 23.89
N GLY A 216 -9.58 2.28 24.72
CA GLY A 216 -10.33 3.54 24.60
C GLY A 216 -9.90 4.44 23.45
N ASP A 217 -8.71 4.17 22.87
CA ASP A 217 -8.15 4.93 21.75
C ASP A 217 -7.90 4.04 20.53
N ARG A 218 -8.97 3.52 19.99
CA ARG A 218 -9.01 2.71 18.77
C ARG A 218 -9.94 3.29 17.72
N MET A 219 -9.69 2.99 16.48
CA MET A 219 -10.60 3.34 15.40
C MET A 219 -11.93 2.60 15.50
N THR A 220 -12.99 3.21 15.03
CA THR A 220 -14.23 2.52 14.66
C THR A 220 -14.10 2.04 13.22
N PRO A 221 -14.26 0.73 12.94
CA PRO A 221 -14.18 0.21 11.56
C PRO A 221 -15.30 0.75 10.68
N TYR A 222 -14.95 1.30 9.51
CA TYR A 222 -15.92 1.74 8.50
C TYR A 222 -15.52 1.17 7.13
N TYR A 223 -16.53 0.88 6.30
CA TYR A 223 -16.36 0.54 4.89
C TYR A 223 -17.33 1.34 4.01
N LYS A 224 -17.08 1.39 2.72
CA LYS A 224 -17.97 2.05 1.75
C LYS A 224 -18.89 1.01 1.11
N GLU A 225 -20.21 1.27 1.15
CA GLU A 225 -21.22 0.46 0.51
C GLU A 225 -22.19 1.38 -0.24
N ASP A 226 -22.29 1.22 -1.55
CA ASP A 226 -23.09 2.08 -2.44
C ASP A 226 -22.83 3.59 -2.25
N GLY A 227 -21.57 3.96 -1.99
CA GLY A 227 -21.14 5.33 -1.75
C GLY A 227 -21.39 5.84 -0.31
N ASN A 228 -22.00 5.05 0.56
CA ASN A 228 -22.23 5.41 1.95
C ASN A 228 -21.15 4.83 2.87
N THR A 229 -20.80 5.57 3.93
CA THR A 229 -19.92 5.08 4.98
C THR A 229 -20.73 4.26 5.98
N THR A 230 -20.44 2.96 6.08
CA THR A 230 -21.14 2.01 6.93
C THR A 230 -20.19 1.50 8.00
N LYS A 231 -20.69 1.37 9.23
CA LYS A 231 -19.93 0.78 10.35
C LYS A 231 -19.82 -0.72 10.15
N GLY A 232 -18.59 -1.23 10.22
CA GLY A 232 -18.26 -2.65 10.12
C GLY A 232 -17.67 -3.21 11.40
N GLU A 233 -17.14 -4.41 11.30
CA GLU A 233 -16.31 -5.04 12.31
C GLU A 233 -14.87 -5.18 11.80
N PHE A 234 -13.89 -5.18 12.70
CA PHE A 234 -12.52 -5.52 12.32
C PHE A 234 -12.43 -7.03 12.12
N PRO A 235 -11.81 -7.51 11.02
CA PRO A 235 -11.74 -8.93 10.72
C PRO A 235 -10.65 -9.61 11.54
N PHE A 236 -11.02 -10.26 12.64
CA PHE A 236 -10.12 -11.08 13.44
C PHE A 236 -10.23 -12.54 13.03
N ASP A 237 -9.14 -13.10 12.50
CA ASP A 237 -9.03 -14.51 12.14
C ASP A 237 -7.55 -14.89 12.03
N GLU A 238 -7.14 -16.01 12.64
CA GLU A 238 -5.75 -16.50 12.63
C GLU A 238 -5.16 -16.67 11.22
N ILE A 239 -6.02 -16.99 10.23
CA ILE A 239 -5.59 -17.15 8.84
C ILE A 239 -5.04 -15.85 8.24
N ILE A 240 -5.53 -14.70 8.71
CA ILE A 240 -5.10 -13.38 8.21
C ILE A 240 -4.09 -12.66 9.10
N TYR A 241 -3.71 -13.22 10.26
CA TYR A 241 -2.77 -12.55 11.16
C TYR A 241 -1.42 -12.28 10.49
N ALA A 242 -0.75 -13.32 9.99
CA ALA A 242 0.57 -13.16 9.38
C ALA A 242 0.56 -12.35 8.07
N PRO A 243 -0.44 -12.45 7.17
CA PRO A 243 -0.50 -11.59 6.00
C PRO A 243 -1.01 -10.16 6.24
N GLY A 244 -1.70 -9.86 7.38
CA GLY A 244 -2.35 -8.55 7.47
C GLY A 244 -3.14 -8.21 8.74
N GLY A 245 -3.01 -8.96 9.84
CA GLY A 245 -3.90 -8.83 11.00
C GLY A 245 -3.42 -7.89 12.11
N LEU A 246 -2.22 -7.32 12.03
CA LEU A 246 -1.70 -6.46 13.10
C LEU A 246 -2.47 -5.15 13.20
N LEU A 247 -2.81 -4.80 14.44
CA LEU A 247 -3.33 -3.50 14.85
C LEU A 247 -2.19 -2.72 15.52
N SER A 248 -2.00 -1.47 15.13
CA SER A 248 -0.96 -0.59 15.68
C SER A 248 -1.36 0.88 15.59
N SER A 249 -0.63 1.74 16.27
CA SER A 249 -0.74 3.19 16.14
C SER A 249 0.43 3.77 15.34
N VAL A 250 0.25 4.95 14.75
CA VAL A 250 1.35 5.62 14.05
C VAL A 250 2.47 6.01 14.99
N ASP A 251 2.17 6.25 16.26
CA ASP A 251 3.15 6.53 17.31
C ASP A 251 4.06 5.31 17.54
N GLU A 252 3.50 4.12 17.75
CA GLU A 252 4.30 2.89 17.93
C GLU A 252 5.04 2.47 16.66
N LEU A 253 4.47 2.72 15.47
CA LEU A 253 5.15 2.46 14.19
C LEU A 253 6.42 3.30 14.00
N THR A 254 6.61 4.41 14.71
CA THR A 254 7.88 5.16 14.70
C THR A 254 9.04 4.33 15.22
N SER A 255 8.82 3.50 16.25
CA SER A 255 9.86 2.57 16.76
C SER A 255 10.22 1.51 15.72
N TYR A 256 9.22 1.02 14.98
CA TYR A 256 9.44 0.06 13.90
C TYR A 256 10.21 0.67 12.71
N LEU A 257 9.91 1.92 12.33
CA LEU A 257 10.67 2.66 11.33
C LEU A 257 12.13 2.84 11.76
N ARG A 258 12.38 3.30 13.00
CA ARG A 258 13.74 3.46 13.55
C ARG A 258 14.50 2.14 13.57
N PHE A 259 13.83 1.02 13.91
CA PHE A 259 14.43 -0.31 13.86
C PHE A 259 14.99 -0.63 12.47
N HIS A 260 14.23 -0.40 11.40
CA HIS A 260 14.68 -0.66 10.03
C HIS A 260 15.77 0.31 9.58
N MET A 261 15.59 1.61 9.81
CA MET A 261 16.53 2.66 9.42
C MET A 261 17.88 2.54 10.14
N ASN A 262 17.88 2.01 11.38
CA ASN A 262 19.08 1.81 12.19
C ASN A 262 19.65 0.38 12.10
N GLY A 263 19.34 -0.35 11.03
CA GLY A 263 19.91 -1.68 10.80
C GLY A 263 19.63 -2.66 11.93
N GLY A 264 18.38 -2.76 12.37
CA GLY A 264 17.96 -3.77 13.36
C GLY A 264 18.11 -3.37 14.83
N THR A 265 18.39 -2.09 15.11
CA THR A 265 18.66 -1.61 16.47
C THR A 265 17.70 -0.48 16.85
N VAL A 266 17.13 -0.55 18.06
CA VAL A 266 16.33 0.54 18.66
C VAL A 266 16.81 0.77 20.10
N ASP A 267 17.00 2.04 20.48
CA ASP A 267 17.44 2.49 21.81
C ASP A 267 18.70 1.73 22.31
N GLY A 268 19.62 1.42 21.39
CA GLY A 268 20.87 0.70 21.67
C GLY A 268 20.71 -0.82 21.88
N ARG A 269 19.52 -1.36 21.66
CA ARG A 269 19.21 -2.80 21.71
C ARG A 269 19.13 -3.35 20.29
N ALA A 270 19.99 -4.30 19.96
CA ALA A 270 19.89 -5.08 18.73
C ALA A 270 18.75 -6.09 18.84
N ILE A 271 17.87 -6.12 17.84
CA ILE A 271 16.71 -7.00 17.71
C ILE A 271 16.92 -7.99 16.56
N LEU A 272 17.68 -7.58 15.53
CA LEU A 272 18.09 -8.38 14.38
C LEU A 272 19.44 -7.88 13.89
N ASP A 273 20.31 -8.77 13.38
CA ASP A 273 21.59 -8.39 12.78
C ASP A 273 21.39 -7.46 11.57
N SER A 274 22.22 -6.43 11.47
CA SER A 274 22.11 -5.40 10.43
C SER A 274 22.23 -5.95 9.00
N SER A 275 23.01 -7.01 8.80
CA SER A 275 23.12 -7.65 7.49
C SER A 275 21.83 -8.34 7.06
N LEU A 276 21.05 -8.87 8.02
CA LEU A 276 19.77 -9.49 7.75
C LEU A 276 18.66 -8.42 7.48
N VAL A 277 18.73 -7.29 8.18
CA VAL A 277 17.84 -6.15 7.87
C VAL A 277 18.13 -5.63 6.46
N ALA A 278 19.39 -5.46 6.10
CA ALA A 278 19.78 -5.05 4.73
C ALA A 278 19.28 -6.07 3.69
N GLU A 279 19.43 -7.40 3.96
CA GLU A 279 18.91 -8.45 3.07
C GLU A 279 17.39 -8.35 2.85
N MET A 280 16.62 -7.90 3.87
CA MET A 280 15.18 -7.70 3.72
C MET A 280 14.83 -6.58 2.73
N HIS A 281 15.68 -5.57 2.61
CA HIS A 281 15.47 -4.41 1.73
C HIS A 281 16.03 -4.64 0.31
N GLU A 282 16.87 -5.67 0.11
CA GLU A 282 17.42 -5.99 -1.21
C GLU A 282 16.31 -6.48 -2.16
N PRO A 283 16.26 -5.93 -3.40
CA PRO A 283 15.32 -6.40 -4.42
C PRO A 283 15.55 -7.86 -4.81
N VAL A 284 14.50 -8.67 -4.75
CA VAL A 284 14.55 -10.10 -5.15
C VAL A 284 13.63 -10.40 -6.32
N SER A 285 12.44 -9.80 -6.35
CA SER A 285 11.47 -10.02 -7.43
C SER A 285 10.94 -8.70 -8.00
N THR A 286 10.69 -8.65 -9.30
CA THR A 286 10.12 -7.46 -9.95
C THR A 286 8.59 -7.54 -9.90
N ARG A 287 7.97 -6.60 -9.20
CA ARG A 287 6.52 -6.50 -9.06
C ARG A 287 5.86 -5.93 -10.32
N ARG A 288 6.38 -4.83 -10.83
CA ARG A 288 5.91 -4.13 -12.04
C ARG A 288 6.95 -3.10 -12.50
N VAL A 289 6.73 -2.57 -13.69
CA VAL A 289 7.57 -1.50 -14.24
C VAL A 289 6.71 -0.25 -14.37
N SER A 290 7.23 0.89 -13.94
CA SER A 290 6.56 2.19 -14.06
C SER A 290 6.48 2.64 -15.53
N LEU A 291 5.71 3.70 -15.79
CA LEU A 291 5.62 4.29 -17.12
C LEU A 291 6.98 4.83 -17.63
N SER A 292 7.85 5.28 -16.71
CA SER A 292 9.23 5.70 -17.01
C SER A 292 10.19 4.54 -17.34
N GLY A 293 9.76 3.30 -17.14
CA GLY A 293 10.61 2.12 -17.28
C GLY A 293 11.35 1.72 -16.01
N THR A 294 11.18 2.45 -14.89
CA THR A 294 11.79 2.11 -13.61
C THR A 294 11.09 0.92 -12.99
N PRO A 295 11.80 -0.13 -12.57
CA PRO A 295 11.20 -1.28 -11.90
C PRO A 295 10.72 -0.88 -10.50
N GLN A 296 9.60 -1.47 -10.09
CA GLN A 296 9.15 -1.53 -8.71
C GLN A 296 9.33 -2.96 -8.25
N GLU A 297 10.14 -3.16 -7.23
CA GLU A 297 10.65 -4.45 -6.82
C GLU A 297 10.11 -4.84 -5.44
N TYR A 298 10.42 -6.04 -5.01
CA TYR A 298 9.99 -6.58 -3.73
C TYR A 298 11.13 -7.39 -3.09
N GLY A 299 11.47 -7.02 -1.87
CA GLY A 299 12.38 -7.75 -0.99
C GLY A 299 11.63 -8.67 -0.04
N TYR A 300 12.16 -8.91 1.17
CA TYR A 300 11.46 -9.73 2.16
C TYR A 300 10.45 -8.89 2.95
N GLY A 301 9.18 -8.94 2.50
CA GLY A 301 8.08 -8.22 3.14
C GLY A 301 8.01 -6.72 2.80
N TRP A 302 8.85 -6.21 1.92
CA TRP A 302 8.95 -4.81 1.56
C TRP A 302 8.87 -4.58 0.04
N MET A 303 8.18 -3.55 -0.37
CA MET A 303 8.30 -2.97 -1.71
C MET A 303 9.52 -2.06 -1.73
N VAL A 304 10.30 -2.15 -2.80
CA VAL A 304 11.53 -1.38 -3.00
C VAL A 304 11.45 -0.65 -4.33
N SER A 305 11.76 0.63 -4.34
CA SER A 305 11.72 1.45 -5.56
C SER A 305 12.62 2.67 -5.43
N GLU A 306 13.03 3.24 -6.57
CA GLU A 306 13.68 4.54 -6.61
C GLU A 306 12.67 5.66 -6.35
N PHE A 307 13.02 6.62 -5.50
CA PHE A 307 12.21 7.81 -5.20
C PHE A 307 13.11 8.96 -4.73
N LEU A 308 13.05 10.13 -5.39
CA LEU A 308 13.86 11.33 -5.09
C LEU A 308 15.39 11.06 -5.07
N ASP A 309 15.88 10.29 -6.03
CA ASP A 309 17.29 9.87 -6.11
C ASP A 309 17.75 9.02 -4.91
N ASP A 310 16.83 8.40 -4.16
CA ASP A 310 17.04 7.55 -3.00
C ASP A 310 16.28 6.23 -3.15
N THR A 311 16.56 5.26 -2.30
CA THR A 311 15.80 4.01 -2.19
C THR A 311 14.64 4.17 -1.25
N LEU A 312 13.42 4.07 -1.76
CA LEU A 312 12.19 4.00 -0.97
C LEU A 312 11.87 2.56 -0.63
N VAL A 313 11.98 2.20 0.63
CA VAL A 313 11.52 0.94 1.19
C VAL A 313 10.19 1.18 1.91
N GLY A 314 9.14 0.48 1.53
CA GLY A 314 7.84 0.72 2.15
C GLY A 314 6.82 -0.36 1.84
N HIS A 315 5.76 -0.42 2.62
CA HIS A 315 4.64 -1.33 2.38
C HIS A 315 3.31 -0.69 2.74
N GLY A 316 2.35 -0.81 1.85
CA GLY A 316 0.96 -0.43 2.11
C GLY A 316 0.15 -1.59 2.67
N GLY A 317 -0.92 -1.28 3.37
CA GLY A 317 -1.84 -2.28 3.88
C GLY A 317 -3.29 -1.88 3.73
N SER A 318 -4.14 -2.85 3.47
CA SER A 318 -5.59 -2.68 3.44
C SER A 318 -6.28 -3.91 4.02
N ILE A 319 -7.27 -3.66 4.84
CA ILE A 319 -8.13 -4.68 5.42
C ILE A 319 -9.61 -4.25 5.33
N THR A 320 -9.94 -3.55 4.26
CA THR A 320 -11.27 -3.00 3.93
C THR A 320 -11.72 -1.86 4.85
N VAL A 321 -11.70 -2.07 6.16
CA VAL A 321 -12.13 -1.11 7.19
C VAL A 321 -11.00 -0.21 7.70
N SER A 322 -9.78 -0.49 7.28
CA SER A 322 -8.58 0.28 7.61
C SER A 322 -7.54 0.13 6.52
N THR A 323 -6.76 1.18 6.31
CA THR A 323 -5.62 1.19 5.38
C THR A 323 -4.43 1.89 6.03
N ALA A 324 -3.22 1.47 5.67
CA ALA A 324 -2.00 2.06 6.20
C ALA A 324 -0.87 2.06 5.16
N TYR A 325 0.15 2.82 5.45
CA TYR A 325 1.45 2.80 4.79
C TYR A 325 2.56 3.04 5.80
N VAL A 326 3.63 2.25 5.69
CA VAL A 326 4.86 2.42 6.46
C VAL A 326 6.01 2.38 5.48
N GLY A 327 6.90 3.35 5.51
CA GLY A 327 8.04 3.38 4.59
C GLY A 327 9.05 4.46 4.94
N PHE A 328 10.25 4.37 4.36
CA PHE A 328 11.36 5.26 4.63
C PHE A 328 12.29 5.37 3.42
N LEU A 329 13.05 6.45 3.39
CA LEU A 329 14.16 6.70 2.47
C LEU A 329 15.45 6.25 3.14
N GLU A 330 16.17 5.32 2.51
CA GLU A 330 17.34 4.68 3.14
C GLU A 330 18.51 5.67 3.36
N ASP A 331 18.88 6.43 2.32
CA ASP A 331 20.01 7.35 2.38
C ASP A 331 19.67 8.62 3.19
N ALA A 332 18.47 9.16 3.03
CA ALA A 332 18.02 10.33 3.78
C ALA A 332 17.74 10.02 5.25
N GLY A 333 17.45 8.76 5.60
CA GLY A 333 17.15 8.37 6.96
C GLY A 333 15.83 8.96 7.49
N VAL A 334 14.83 9.16 6.62
CA VAL A 334 13.53 9.71 6.98
C VAL A 334 12.43 8.70 6.71
N GLY A 335 11.60 8.45 7.71
CA GLY A 335 10.51 7.49 7.65
C GLY A 335 9.13 8.12 7.89
N VAL A 336 8.09 7.46 7.37
CA VAL A 336 6.69 7.87 7.53
C VAL A 336 5.80 6.68 7.86
N ALA A 337 4.90 6.88 8.80
CA ALA A 337 3.76 5.99 9.05
C ALA A 337 2.46 6.77 8.86
N VAL A 338 1.55 6.20 8.08
CA VAL A 338 0.19 6.71 7.87
C VAL A 338 -0.78 5.56 8.11
N ALA A 339 -1.83 5.81 8.88
CA ALA A 339 -2.92 4.87 9.06
C ALA A 339 -4.26 5.60 9.06
N CYS A 340 -5.28 5.03 8.44
CA CYS A 340 -6.62 5.60 8.45
C CYS A 340 -7.68 4.52 8.51
N GLN A 341 -8.83 4.86 9.03
CA GLN A 341 -10.02 4.02 8.94
C GLN A 341 -10.68 4.19 7.57
N SER A 342 -11.29 3.13 7.06
CA SER A 342 -11.83 3.00 5.72
C SER A 342 -10.79 2.71 4.63
N GLN A 343 -11.29 2.52 3.41
CA GLN A 343 -10.48 2.28 2.21
C GLN A 343 -10.71 3.43 1.23
N PRO A 344 -9.85 4.47 1.24
CA PRO A 344 -9.95 5.58 0.32
C PRO A 344 -9.61 5.17 -1.12
N ALA A 345 -10.12 5.92 -2.09
CA ALA A 345 -9.79 5.71 -3.51
C ALA A 345 -8.29 5.91 -3.79
N ALA A 346 -7.66 6.93 -3.19
CA ALA A 346 -6.21 7.07 -3.16
C ALA A 346 -5.66 6.47 -1.86
N HIS A 347 -5.07 5.29 -1.96
CA HIS A 347 -4.51 4.56 -0.84
C HIS A 347 -3.38 5.34 -0.13
N PRO A 348 -3.16 5.21 1.19
CA PRO A 348 -2.01 5.79 1.90
C PRO A 348 -0.62 5.51 1.28
N MET A 349 -0.50 4.49 0.43
CA MET A 349 0.71 4.25 -0.39
C MET A 349 1.12 5.40 -1.30
N VAL A 350 0.21 6.32 -1.65
CA VAL A 350 0.54 7.52 -2.41
C VAL A 350 0.72 8.72 -1.50
N LEU A 351 0.01 8.76 -0.37
CA LEU A 351 0.15 9.82 0.63
C LEU A 351 1.50 9.76 1.34
N GLY A 352 1.93 8.56 1.81
CA GLY A 352 3.20 8.42 2.52
C GLY A 352 4.41 8.96 1.75
N PRO A 353 4.66 8.52 0.49
CA PRO A 353 5.71 9.11 -0.34
C PRO A 353 5.57 10.62 -0.58
N ALA A 354 4.33 11.15 -0.69
CA ALA A 354 4.12 12.59 -0.80
C ALA A 354 4.56 13.35 0.45
N LEU A 355 4.29 12.80 1.64
CA LEU A 355 4.75 13.38 2.90
C LEU A 355 6.28 13.31 3.01
N LEU A 356 6.92 12.22 2.55
CA LEU A 356 8.37 12.15 2.44
C LEU A 356 8.92 13.21 1.46
N ALA A 357 8.25 13.44 0.33
CA ALA A 357 8.66 14.50 -0.60
C ALA A 357 8.63 15.89 0.06
N ILE A 358 7.57 16.20 0.80
CA ILE A 358 7.45 17.47 1.54
C ILE A 358 8.59 17.62 2.57
N THR A 359 8.93 16.56 3.31
CA THR A 359 10.05 16.61 4.27
C THR A 359 11.41 16.86 3.60
N GLN A 360 11.56 16.41 2.35
CA GLN A 360 12.77 16.63 1.56
C GLN A 360 12.74 17.95 0.75
N GLY A 361 11.71 18.79 0.94
CA GLY A 361 11.55 20.06 0.22
C GLY A 361 11.21 19.89 -1.27
N ALA A 362 10.73 18.70 -1.67
CA ALA A 362 10.28 18.42 -3.02
C ALA A 362 8.78 18.65 -3.15
N ASP A 363 8.32 18.95 -4.38
CA ASP A 363 6.90 19.09 -4.69
C ASP A 363 6.23 17.71 -4.66
N PRO A 364 5.29 17.43 -3.74
CA PRO A 364 4.64 16.14 -3.59
C PRO A 364 3.82 15.73 -4.82
N VAL A 365 3.25 16.69 -5.55
CA VAL A 365 2.47 16.42 -6.76
C VAL A 365 3.38 15.95 -7.88
N ALA A 366 4.48 16.65 -8.11
CA ALA A 366 5.44 16.26 -9.15
C ALA A 366 6.19 14.96 -8.82
N ALA A 367 6.49 14.72 -7.53
CA ALA A 367 7.24 13.56 -7.07
C ALA A 367 6.43 12.25 -7.14
N VAL A 368 5.13 12.29 -6.84
CA VAL A 368 4.29 11.09 -6.77
C VAL A 368 3.41 10.96 -8.02
N PRO A 369 3.66 9.95 -8.88
CA PRO A 369 2.96 9.79 -10.16
C PRO A 369 1.43 9.82 -10.08
N HIS A 370 0.85 9.36 -8.97
CA HIS A 370 -0.61 9.39 -8.77
C HIS A 370 -1.16 10.81 -8.81
N PHE A 371 -0.58 11.73 -8.06
CA PHE A 371 -1.04 13.12 -7.99
C PHE A 371 -0.76 13.85 -9.31
N ALA A 372 0.44 13.69 -9.86
CA ALA A 372 0.81 14.27 -11.16
C ALA A 372 -0.13 13.84 -12.30
N LEU A 373 -0.46 12.54 -12.35
CA LEU A 373 -1.39 12.01 -13.35
C LEU A 373 -2.82 12.47 -13.11
N THR A 374 -3.26 12.58 -11.85
CA THR A 374 -4.59 13.08 -11.52
C THR A 374 -4.74 14.53 -11.96
N GLU A 375 -3.79 15.40 -11.59
CA GLU A 375 -3.82 16.81 -11.94
C GLU A 375 -3.85 17.02 -13.47
N LYS A 376 -2.92 16.41 -14.20
CA LYS A 376 -2.89 16.58 -15.66
C LYS A 376 -4.08 15.94 -16.38
N ASN A 377 -4.59 14.80 -15.87
CA ASN A 377 -5.78 14.17 -16.45
C ASN A 377 -7.04 15.01 -16.23
N ASP A 378 -7.18 15.62 -15.07
CA ASP A 378 -8.30 16.52 -14.77
C ASP A 378 -8.21 17.81 -15.59
N LEU A 379 -7.00 18.34 -15.78
CA LEU A 379 -6.76 19.52 -16.62
C LEU A 379 -7.24 19.30 -18.08
N VAL A 380 -6.98 18.13 -18.66
CA VAL A 380 -7.31 17.84 -20.05
C VAL A 380 -8.71 17.22 -20.24
N SER A 381 -9.40 16.90 -19.15
CA SER A 381 -10.77 16.37 -19.21
C SER A 381 -11.76 17.44 -19.64
N GLY A 382 -12.71 17.06 -20.50
CA GLY A 382 -13.73 17.99 -20.99
C GLY A 382 -14.18 17.71 -22.41
N ASP A 383 -15.02 18.62 -22.92
CA ASP A 383 -15.56 18.56 -24.27
C ASP A 383 -14.76 19.46 -25.22
N TYR A 384 -14.47 18.93 -26.40
CA TYR A 384 -13.72 19.60 -27.46
C TYR A 384 -14.48 19.55 -28.77
N SER A 385 -14.28 20.56 -29.63
CA SER A 385 -14.90 20.60 -30.95
C SER A 385 -13.95 21.14 -32.00
N SER A 386 -13.98 20.52 -33.18
CA SER A 386 -13.25 21.02 -34.34
C SER A 386 -13.98 22.21 -34.98
N TYR A 387 -13.31 22.86 -35.94
CA TYR A 387 -13.90 23.92 -36.72
C TYR A 387 -15.31 23.55 -37.21
N ARG A 388 -16.29 24.40 -36.84
CA ARG A 388 -17.72 24.25 -37.17
C ARG A 388 -18.37 22.95 -36.65
N GLY A 389 -17.83 22.30 -35.64
CA GLY A 389 -18.40 21.08 -35.08
C GLY A 389 -18.44 19.89 -36.05
N LEU A 390 -17.45 19.76 -36.92
CA LEU A 390 -17.37 18.64 -37.84
C LEU A 390 -16.97 17.34 -37.14
N MET A 391 -16.21 17.50 -36.06
CA MET A 391 -15.80 16.45 -35.13
C MET A 391 -15.98 17.01 -33.71
N ASP A 392 -16.64 16.29 -32.87
CA ASP A 392 -16.67 16.53 -31.42
C ASP A 392 -15.85 15.44 -30.72
N ALA A 393 -15.25 15.81 -29.61
CA ALA A 393 -14.52 14.88 -28.75
C ALA A 393 -14.85 15.14 -27.28
N THR A 394 -14.94 14.06 -26.50
CA THR A 394 -15.04 14.13 -25.05
C THR A 394 -13.87 13.37 -24.45
N VAL A 395 -13.15 13.98 -23.51
CA VAL A 395 -12.06 13.39 -22.73
C VAL A 395 -12.55 13.20 -21.31
N GLU A 396 -12.59 11.96 -20.85
CA GLU A 396 -13.09 11.59 -19.52
C GLU A 396 -12.03 10.85 -18.72
N ASN A 397 -11.83 11.26 -17.47
CA ASN A 397 -11.00 10.53 -16.50
C ASN A 397 -11.88 9.47 -15.81
N THR A 398 -11.62 8.20 -16.11
CA THR A 398 -12.35 7.07 -15.52
C THR A 398 -11.39 6.23 -14.67
N GLY A 399 -11.42 6.42 -13.36
CA GLY A 399 -10.59 5.66 -12.43
C GLY A 399 -9.07 5.83 -12.66
N GLY A 400 -8.63 7.04 -13.03
CA GLY A 400 -7.22 7.35 -13.32
C GLY A 400 -6.77 7.03 -14.76
N SER A 401 -7.69 6.56 -15.61
CA SER A 401 -7.43 6.30 -17.03
C SER A 401 -8.23 7.26 -17.90
N LEU A 402 -7.57 7.97 -18.79
CA LEU A 402 -8.25 8.86 -19.74
C LEU A 402 -8.84 8.06 -20.90
N GLN A 403 -10.08 8.40 -21.27
CA GLN A 403 -10.77 7.92 -22.45
C GLN A 403 -11.07 9.09 -23.38
N LEU A 404 -10.70 8.97 -24.65
CA LEU A 404 -11.05 9.92 -25.70
C LEU A 404 -12.17 9.33 -26.54
N THR A 405 -13.34 9.93 -26.49
CA THR A 405 -14.48 9.59 -27.35
C THR A 405 -14.60 10.61 -28.46
N LEU A 406 -14.42 10.15 -29.70
CA LEU A 406 -14.58 10.96 -30.91
C LEU A 406 -15.95 10.74 -31.50
N SER A 407 -16.72 11.80 -31.70
CA SER A 407 -18.08 11.74 -32.22
C SER A 407 -18.20 12.45 -33.55
N THR A 408 -18.77 11.75 -34.53
CA THR A 408 -19.11 12.30 -35.86
C THR A 408 -20.58 12.01 -36.17
N ARG A 409 -21.07 12.56 -37.28
CA ARG A 409 -22.44 12.27 -37.76
C ARG A 409 -22.66 10.82 -38.17
N ILE A 410 -21.59 10.03 -38.35
CA ILE A 410 -21.64 8.64 -38.84
C ILE A 410 -21.26 7.61 -37.79
N GLY A 411 -20.86 8.03 -36.60
CA GLY A 411 -20.51 7.10 -35.50
C GLY A 411 -19.61 7.73 -34.45
N GLU A 412 -19.40 6.94 -33.43
CA GLU A 412 -18.52 7.26 -32.29
C GLU A 412 -17.41 6.23 -32.18
N GLN A 413 -16.26 6.67 -31.71
CA GLN A 413 -15.11 5.81 -31.38
C GLN A 413 -14.50 6.25 -30.07
N THR A 414 -14.35 5.32 -29.13
CA THR A 414 -13.66 5.56 -27.87
C THR A 414 -12.32 4.85 -27.88
N VAL A 415 -11.27 5.55 -27.47
CA VAL A 415 -9.90 5.01 -27.35
C VAL A 415 -9.30 5.45 -26.01
N PRO A 416 -8.48 4.59 -25.37
CA PRO A 416 -7.74 5.00 -24.18
C PRO A 416 -6.61 5.94 -24.55
N LEU A 417 -6.32 6.93 -23.73
CA LEU A 417 -5.17 7.80 -23.82
C LEU A 417 -4.14 7.39 -22.75
N VAL A 418 -2.96 7.02 -23.20
CA VAL A 418 -1.83 6.67 -22.35
C VAL A 418 -0.87 7.86 -22.30
N PRO A 419 -0.51 8.39 -21.11
CA PRO A 419 0.42 9.50 -21.02
C PRO A 419 1.82 9.10 -21.46
N GLU A 420 2.54 9.98 -22.16
CA GLU A 420 3.95 9.75 -22.55
C GLU A 420 4.88 9.73 -21.32
N THR A 421 4.59 10.58 -20.32
CA THR A 421 5.33 10.68 -19.05
C THR A 421 4.38 10.90 -17.89
N THR A 422 4.88 10.75 -16.67
CA THR A 422 4.14 11.13 -15.45
C THR A 422 4.30 12.61 -15.07
N HIS A 423 5.13 13.38 -15.79
CA HIS A 423 5.36 14.79 -15.47
C HIS A 423 4.09 15.62 -15.66
N PRO A 424 3.66 16.44 -14.67
CA PRO A 424 2.37 17.13 -14.73
C PRO A 424 2.24 18.12 -15.89
N GLU A 425 3.32 18.79 -16.29
CA GLU A 425 3.32 19.75 -17.40
C GLU A 425 3.39 19.10 -18.80
N ASP A 426 3.67 17.78 -18.88
CA ASP A 426 3.73 17.07 -20.16
C ASP A 426 2.35 16.54 -20.55
N LEU A 427 1.61 17.31 -21.32
CA LEU A 427 0.25 17.00 -21.77
C LEU A 427 0.22 16.16 -23.07
N ARG A 428 1.27 15.36 -23.32
CA ARG A 428 1.35 14.43 -24.44
C ARG A 428 0.89 13.04 -24.04
N TYR A 429 0.02 12.50 -24.84
CA TYR A 429 -0.54 11.16 -24.72
C TYR A 429 -0.45 10.43 -26.05
N TYR A 430 -0.70 9.15 -26.02
CA TYR A 430 -0.88 8.34 -27.23
C TYR A 430 -1.98 7.30 -27.02
N THR A 431 -2.53 6.82 -28.12
CA THR A 431 -3.30 5.57 -28.17
C THR A 431 -2.61 4.60 -29.13
N VAL A 432 -3.08 3.35 -29.16
CA VAL A 432 -2.58 2.35 -30.12
C VAL A 432 -3.71 2.01 -31.08
N ASP A 433 -3.45 2.12 -32.36
CA ASP A 433 -4.41 1.80 -33.40
C ASP A 433 -4.51 0.29 -33.69
N GLY A 434 -5.42 -0.12 -34.58
CA GLY A 434 -5.60 -1.52 -34.99
C GLY A 434 -4.43 -2.12 -35.80
N LEU A 435 -3.44 -1.32 -36.17
CA LEU A 435 -2.21 -1.75 -36.86
C LEU A 435 -1.04 -1.91 -35.90
N GLY A 436 -1.23 -1.51 -34.64
CA GLY A 436 -0.19 -1.54 -33.60
C GLY A 436 0.69 -0.30 -33.55
N ASP A 437 0.32 0.77 -34.30
CA ASP A 437 1.05 2.03 -34.31
C ASP A 437 0.58 2.96 -33.18
N ARG A 438 1.52 3.74 -32.61
CA ARG A 438 1.19 4.81 -31.67
C ARG A 438 0.62 6.00 -32.41
N VAL A 439 -0.58 6.39 -32.04
CA VAL A 439 -1.25 7.60 -32.54
C VAL A 439 -1.15 8.67 -31.46
N PRO A 440 -0.42 9.77 -31.70
CA PRO A 440 -0.25 10.82 -30.71
C PRO A 440 -1.53 11.61 -30.48
N ALA A 441 -1.75 12.01 -29.22
CA ALA A 441 -2.73 12.96 -28.78
C ALA A 441 -2.02 14.01 -27.91
N GLU A 442 -2.02 15.27 -28.33
CA GLU A 442 -1.31 16.34 -27.64
C GLU A 442 -2.29 17.43 -27.26
N PHE A 443 -2.31 17.75 -25.96
CA PHE A 443 -3.05 18.92 -25.48
C PHE A 443 -2.10 20.10 -25.35
N ARG A 444 -2.59 21.29 -25.65
CA ARG A 444 -1.83 22.54 -25.59
C ARG A 444 -2.65 23.63 -24.96
N GLU A 445 -2.05 24.36 -24.06
CA GLU A 445 -2.60 25.62 -23.57
C GLU A 445 -2.38 26.73 -24.62
N THR A 446 -3.41 27.51 -24.86
CA THR A 446 -3.41 28.68 -25.78
C THR A 446 -4.09 29.84 -25.12
N ASP A 447 -3.98 31.04 -25.73
CA ASP A 447 -4.66 32.22 -25.23
C ASP A 447 -6.21 32.07 -25.22
N ASP A 448 -6.75 31.15 -26.04
CA ASP A 448 -8.18 30.89 -26.17
C ASP A 448 -8.67 29.66 -25.36
N GLY A 449 -7.79 29.02 -24.55
CA GLY A 449 -8.05 27.81 -23.76
C GLY A 449 -7.27 26.61 -24.25
N LEU A 450 -7.72 25.40 -23.89
CA LEU A 450 -7.06 24.14 -24.25
C LEU A 450 -7.42 23.73 -25.69
N GLU A 451 -6.41 23.18 -26.38
CA GLU A 451 -6.56 22.53 -27.67
C GLU A 451 -6.15 21.07 -27.58
N LEU A 452 -6.85 20.19 -28.30
CA LEU A 452 -6.47 18.81 -28.56
C LEU A 452 -6.04 18.65 -30.01
N LEU A 453 -4.82 18.20 -30.23
CA LEU A 453 -4.31 17.75 -31.53
C LEU A 453 -4.35 16.21 -31.57
N TYR A 454 -5.18 15.66 -32.43
CA TYR A 454 -5.31 14.21 -32.61
C TYR A 454 -5.39 13.85 -34.09
N GLU A 455 -4.46 13.04 -34.58
CA GLU A 455 -4.28 12.73 -36.00
C GLU A 455 -4.24 14.01 -36.87
N ARG A 456 -5.30 14.25 -37.63
CA ARG A 456 -5.47 15.40 -38.54
C ARG A 456 -6.40 16.47 -37.95
N TRP A 457 -6.89 16.27 -36.74
CA TRP A 457 -7.88 17.14 -36.12
C TRP A 457 -7.22 18.08 -35.13
N ARG A 458 -7.67 19.32 -35.17
CA ARG A 458 -7.45 20.33 -34.14
C ARG A 458 -8.80 20.64 -33.53
N LEU A 459 -8.94 20.38 -32.26
CA LEU A 459 -10.16 20.56 -31.51
C LEU A 459 -9.89 21.56 -30.36
N HIS A 460 -10.86 22.40 -30.08
CA HIS A 460 -10.79 23.44 -29.05
C HIS A 460 -11.72 23.04 -27.91
N ALA A 461 -11.34 23.31 -26.67
CA ALA A 461 -12.20 23.14 -25.51
C ALA A 461 -13.47 23.98 -25.68
N LYS A 462 -14.62 23.44 -25.23
CA LYS A 462 -15.93 24.12 -25.31
C LYS A 462 -16.19 25.00 -24.12
#